data_ba4088c1902b94eb7a3f7acc6da18273
#
_entry.id   ba4088c1902b94eb7a3f7acc6da18273
#
_cell.length_a   1.000
_cell.length_b   1.000
_cell.length_c   1.000
_cell.angle_alpha   90.00
_cell.angle_beta   90.00
_cell.angle_gamma   90.00
#
_symmetry.space_group_name_H-M   'P 1'
#
loop_
_entity.id
_entity.type
_entity.pdbx_description
1 polymer ?
#
loop_
_entity_poly.entity_id
_entity_poly.type
_entity_poly.pdbx_seq_one_letter_code
_entity_poly.pdbx_strand_id
1 'polypeptide(L)'
;LKNVVKSVEPTFFGWFVALISYPPFNSITGSRIPWGANDHVFFWTSTGTTIFHIIIILLLGVYLWATFALGPKASNLTNRGIVTKFPYSIVRHPAYICKNLVWWITLIPVMSWQFALGMGFWSMIYFFRAFTEERHLSQDEEYKKYKKKVKWKFIPKLI
;
A
#
# COMPACT_ATOMS: atom_id res chain seq x y z
N LEU A 1 2.15 -5.94 25.55
CA LEU A 1 1.91 -4.89 24.56
C LEU A 1 0.43 -4.47 24.65
N LYS A 2 0.15 -3.26 25.20
CA LYS A 2 -1.22 -2.73 25.19
C LYS A 2 -1.58 -2.29 23.76
N ASN A 3 -2.33 -3.13 23.05
CA ASN A 3 -2.87 -2.82 21.75
C ASN A 3 -4.28 -2.25 21.89
N VAL A 4 -4.36 -0.96 22.25
CA VAL A 4 -5.63 -0.28 22.52
C VAL A 4 -6.05 0.51 21.28
N VAL A 5 -7.31 0.37 20.88
CA VAL A 5 -7.91 1.20 19.85
C VAL A 5 -8.16 2.60 20.42
N LYS A 6 -7.48 3.62 19.90
CA LYS A 6 -7.64 5.02 20.30
C LYS A 6 -8.84 5.69 19.61
N SER A 7 -9.03 5.39 18.32
CA SER A 7 -10.14 5.89 17.51
C SER A 7 -10.39 5.01 16.29
N VAL A 8 -11.56 5.17 15.68
CA VAL A 8 -12.01 4.45 14.49
C VAL A 8 -12.33 5.45 13.37
N GLU A 9 -12.09 5.08 12.12
CA GLU A 9 -12.42 5.90 10.96
C GLU A 9 -13.91 6.28 10.96
N PRO A 10 -14.26 7.57 10.98
CA PRO A 10 -15.66 7.99 11.20
C PRO A 10 -16.49 8.07 9.90
N THR A 11 -15.86 7.94 8.72
CA THR A 11 -16.54 8.23 7.45
C THR A 11 -16.86 6.97 6.65
N PHE A 12 -18.03 6.98 5.99
CA PHE A 12 -18.41 5.93 5.05
C PHE A 12 -17.35 5.74 3.95
N PHE A 13 -16.80 6.83 3.40
CA PHE A 13 -15.79 6.75 2.36
C PHE A 13 -14.50 6.04 2.84
N GLY A 14 -14.05 6.31 4.07
CA GLY A 14 -12.90 5.59 4.64
C GLY A 14 -13.15 4.09 4.79
N TRP A 15 -14.33 3.70 5.24
CA TRP A 15 -14.74 2.30 5.29
C TRP A 15 -14.85 1.68 3.89
N PHE A 16 -15.45 2.36 2.94
CA PHE A 16 -15.61 1.88 1.57
C PHE A 16 -14.25 1.57 0.92
N VAL A 17 -13.30 2.52 0.92
CA VAL A 17 -12.00 2.31 0.28
C VAL A 17 -11.13 1.29 1.02
N ALA A 18 -11.35 1.08 2.31
CA ALA A 18 -10.71 0.02 3.05
C ALA A 18 -11.29 -1.35 2.68
N LEU A 19 -12.61 -1.50 2.75
CA LEU A 19 -13.29 -2.80 2.61
C LEU A 19 -13.31 -3.32 1.17
N ILE A 20 -13.34 -2.45 0.15
CA ILE A 20 -13.33 -2.88 -1.27
C ILE A 20 -12.11 -3.74 -1.63
N SER A 21 -11.03 -3.64 -0.85
CA SER A 21 -9.79 -4.41 -1.03
C SER A 21 -9.80 -5.76 -0.31
N TYR A 22 -10.88 -6.11 0.39
CA TYR A 22 -10.99 -7.35 1.17
C TYR A 22 -12.21 -8.19 0.78
N PRO A 23 -12.17 -9.52 1.01
CA PRO A 23 -13.34 -10.38 0.82
C PRO A 23 -14.55 -9.92 1.66
N PRO A 24 -15.78 -10.04 1.14
CA PRO A 24 -16.15 -10.57 -0.19
C PRO A 24 -16.04 -9.56 -1.34
N PHE A 25 -15.84 -8.27 -1.02
CA PHE A 25 -15.95 -7.17 -2.00
C PHE A 25 -14.89 -7.24 -3.10
N ASN A 26 -13.63 -7.59 -2.75
CA ASN A 26 -12.56 -7.73 -3.74
C ASN A 26 -12.79 -8.89 -4.72
N SER A 27 -13.52 -9.92 -4.35
CA SER A 27 -13.89 -11.01 -5.25
C SER A 27 -14.87 -10.55 -6.32
N ILE A 28 -15.84 -9.69 -5.94
CA ILE A 28 -16.83 -9.12 -6.87
C ILE A 28 -16.16 -8.11 -7.82
N THR A 29 -15.33 -7.23 -7.29
CA THR A 29 -14.64 -6.21 -8.11
C THR A 29 -13.55 -6.82 -8.97
N GLY A 30 -12.77 -7.76 -8.44
CA GLY A 30 -11.68 -8.44 -9.16
C GLY A 30 -12.15 -9.31 -10.32
N SER A 31 -13.38 -9.86 -10.26
CA SER A 31 -13.98 -10.60 -11.38
C SER A 31 -14.40 -9.70 -12.55
N ARG A 32 -14.59 -8.40 -12.31
CA ARG A 32 -15.08 -7.43 -13.31
C ARG A 32 -14.00 -6.45 -13.77
N ILE A 33 -13.01 -6.20 -12.94
CA ILE A 33 -11.92 -5.26 -13.23
C ILE A 33 -10.64 -6.07 -13.44
N PRO A 34 -10.22 -6.28 -14.68
CA PRO A 34 -8.99 -7.02 -14.96
C PRO A 34 -7.78 -6.24 -14.44
N TRP A 35 -6.92 -6.88 -13.69
CA TRP A 35 -5.71 -6.24 -13.18
C TRP A 35 -4.42 -6.96 -13.59
N GLY A 36 -4.48 -8.23 -13.97
CA GLY A 36 -3.43 -8.98 -14.64
C GLY A 36 -2.12 -9.18 -13.86
N ALA A 37 -1.98 -8.63 -12.65
CA ALA A 37 -0.76 -8.81 -11.86
C ALA A 37 -0.55 -10.30 -11.55
N ASN A 38 0.65 -10.79 -11.82
CA ASN A 38 1.02 -12.20 -11.70
C ASN A 38 2.34 -12.32 -10.91
N ASP A 39 2.46 -13.37 -10.12
CA ASP A 39 3.65 -13.63 -9.31
C ASP A 39 4.80 -14.24 -10.11
N HIS A 40 4.49 -14.87 -11.27
CA HIS A 40 5.47 -15.54 -12.13
C HIS A 40 5.46 -14.90 -13.52
N VAL A 41 6.40 -13.99 -13.75
CA VAL A 41 6.46 -13.24 -15.00
C VAL A 41 7.84 -13.38 -15.63
N PHE A 42 7.87 -13.70 -16.92
CA PHE A 42 9.08 -13.69 -17.72
C PHE A 42 9.24 -12.35 -18.45
N PHE A 43 10.36 -11.68 -18.23
CA PHE A 43 10.65 -10.36 -18.78
C PHE A 43 11.54 -10.48 -20.04
N TRP A 44 10.99 -11.01 -21.13
CA TRP A 44 11.55 -11.15 -22.49
C TRP A 44 12.90 -11.89 -22.58
N THR A 45 13.81 -11.71 -21.62
CA THR A 45 15.12 -12.36 -21.58
C THR A 45 15.40 -12.94 -20.19
N SER A 46 16.27 -13.95 -20.13
CA SER A 46 16.68 -14.55 -18.85
C SER A 46 17.33 -13.51 -17.91
N THR A 47 18.25 -12.70 -18.45
CA THR A 47 18.90 -11.62 -17.69
C THR A 47 17.90 -10.57 -17.21
N GLY A 48 16.99 -10.11 -18.08
CA GLY A 48 15.93 -9.16 -17.72
C GLY A 48 15.05 -9.72 -16.60
N THR A 49 14.63 -10.98 -16.73
CA THR A 49 13.84 -11.68 -15.70
C THR A 49 14.55 -11.70 -14.36
N THR A 50 15.84 -12.04 -14.33
CA THR A 50 16.63 -12.05 -13.10
C THR A 50 16.68 -10.66 -12.46
N ILE A 51 16.96 -9.61 -13.24
CA ILE A 51 17.02 -8.23 -12.73
C ILE A 51 15.69 -7.80 -12.13
N PHE A 52 14.57 -7.98 -12.86
CA PHE A 52 13.26 -7.61 -12.35
C PHE A 52 12.85 -8.42 -11.12
N HIS A 53 13.17 -9.71 -11.06
CA HIS A 53 12.90 -10.52 -9.87
C HIS A 53 13.71 -10.04 -8.65
N ILE A 54 14.97 -9.64 -8.82
CA ILE A 54 15.75 -9.04 -7.73
C ILE A 54 15.07 -7.76 -7.23
N ILE A 55 14.62 -6.89 -8.13
CA ILE A 55 13.90 -5.65 -7.75
C ILE A 55 12.61 -5.99 -6.99
N ILE A 56 11.82 -6.95 -7.48
CA ILE A 56 10.59 -7.41 -6.83
C ILE A 56 10.88 -7.95 -5.43
N ILE A 57 11.91 -8.79 -5.26
CA ILE A 57 12.30 -9.33 -3.96
C ILE A 57 12.70 -8.23 -2.99
N LEU A 58 13.45 -7.21 -3.43
CA LEU A 58 13.82 -6.08 -2.58
C LEU A 58 12.59 -5.26 -2.16
N LEU A 59 11.66 -5.00 -3.07
CA LEU A 59 10.41 -4.29 -2.77
C LEU A 59 9.52 -5.11 -1.80
N LEU A 60 9.41 -6.42 -2.00
CA LEU A 60 8.69 -7.31 -1.10
C LEU A 60 9.37 -7.41 0.26
N GLY A 61 10.70 -7.35 0.32
CA GLY A 61 11.46 -7.28 1.57
C GLY A 61 11.11 -6.02 2.37
N VAL A 62 11.05 -4.85 1.72
CA VAL A 62 10.62 -3.60 2.38
C VAL A 62 9.15 -3.67 2.80
N TYR A 63 8.27 -4.23 1.95
CA TYR A 63 6.86 -4.44 2.28
C TYR A 63 6.68 -5.32 3.51
N LEU A 64 7.40 -6.45 3.56
CA LEU A 64 7.38 -7.38 4.70
C LEU A 64 7.89 -6.71 5.97
N TRP A 65 9.00 -5.99 5.88
CA TRP A 65 9.54 -5.24 7.01
C TRP A 65 8.56 -4.18 7.53
N ALA A 66 7.92 -3.45 6.64
CA ALA A 66 6.89 -2.47 7.00
C ALA A 66 5.72 -3.15 7.73
N THR A 67 5.28 -4.32 7.27
CA THR A 67 4.21 -5.09 7.90
C THR A 67 4.61 -5.56 9.31
N PHE A 68 5.82 -6.08 9.48
CA PHE A 68 6.33 -6.44 10.80
C PHE A 68 6.49 -5.24 11.74
N ALA A 69 6.94 -4.09 11.22
CA ALA A 69 7.06 -2.88 12.03
C ALA A 69 5.73 -2.38 12.56
N LEU A 70 4.64 -2.52 11.79
CA LEU A 70 3.28 -2.27 12.27
C LEU A 70 2.82 -3.30 13.29
N GLY A 71 3.11 -4.58 13.04
CA GLY A 71 2.71 -5.68 13.91
C GLY A 71 1.22 -5.61 14.26
N PRO A 72 0.84 -5.73 15.55
CA PRO A 72 -0.55 -5.71 15.98
C PRO A 72 -1.25 -4.35 15.85
N LYS A 73 -0.51 -3.29 15.48
CA LYS A 73 -1.07 -1.97 15.19
C LYS A 73 -1.57 -1.82 13.75
N ALA A 74 -1.28 -2.81 12.89
CA ALA A 74 -1.71 -2.79 11.50
C ALA A 74 -3.24 -2.69 11.40
N SER A 75 -3.74 -1.57 10.90
CA SER A 75 -5.17 -1.36 10.65
C SER A 75 -5.35 -0.13 9.76
N ASN A 76 -6.27 -0.23 8.81
CA ASN A 76 -6.64 0.90 7.95
C ASN A 76 -7.81 1.72 8.53
N LEU A 77 -8.51 1.17 9.52
CA LEU A 77 -9.74 1.74 10.06
C LEU A 77 -9.61 2.16 11.52
N THR A 78 -8.54 1.75 12.21
CA THR A 78 -8.38 2.07 13.62
C THR A 78 -7.01 2.65 13.91
N ASN A 79 -6.97 3.71 14.72
CA ASN A 79 -5.73 4.21 15.31
C ASN A 79 -5.37 3.35 16.53
N ARG A 80 -4.24 2.67 16.47
CA ARG A 80 -3.67 1.84 17.54
C ARG A 80 -2.30 2.36 17.99
N GLY A 81 -2.02 3.63 17.69
CA GLY A 81 -0.75 4.30 17.96
C GLY A 81 0.18 4.30 16.76
N ILE A 82 1.07 5.28 16.75
CA ILE A 82 1.88 5.62 15.58
C ILE A 82 3.19 4.81 15.59
N VAL A 83 3.56 4.29 14.42
CA VAL A 83 4.84 3.62 14.18
C VAL A 83 5.74 4.56 13.40
N THR A 84 6.95 4.81 13.94
CA THR A 84 7.90 5.78 13.38
C THR A 84 9.25 5.18 13.03
N LYS A 85 9.44 3.87 13.28
CA LYS A 85 10.67 3.14 12.98
C LYS A 85 10.77 2.83 11.48
N PHE A 86 11.97 2.52 11.00
CA PHE A 86 12.18 2.07 9.62
C PHE A 86 11.18 0.94 9.23
N PRO A 87 10.60 1.00 8.05
CA PRO A 87 10.76 1.97 6.96
C PRO A 87 9.87 3.22 7.05
N TYR A 88 9.01 3.34 8.08
CA TYR A 88 8.12 4.48 8.33
C TYR A 88 8.87 5.77 8.70
N SER A 89 10.16 5.69 9.03
CA SER A 89 11.03 6.87 9.22
C SER A 89 11.42 7.57 7.92
N ILE A 90 11.23 6.92 6.76
CA ILE A 90 11.58 7.46 5.43
C ILE A 90 10.34 8.02 4.74
N VAL A 91 9.31 7.18 4.58
CA VAL A 91 8.00 7.54 3.99
C VAL A 91 6.87 7.05 4.88
N ARG A 92 5.70 7.69 4.77
CA ARG A 92 4.56 7.37 5.64
C ARG A 92 3.80 6.09 5.22
N HIS A 93 3.85 5.72 3.93
CA HIS A 93 3.15 4.54 3.40
C HIS A 93 4.07 3.58 2.62
N PRO A 94 5.15 3.07 3.25
CA PRO A 94 6.11 2.21 2.56
C PRO A 94 5.50 0.90 2.05
N ALA A 95 4.59 0.29 2.82
CA ALA A 95 3.90 -0.93 2.41
C ALA A 95 3.03 -0.73 1.16
N TYR A 96 2.32 0.41 1.06
CA TYR A 96 1.44 0.69 -0.08
C TYR A 96 2.24 0.90 -1.36
N ILE A 97 3.30 1.71 -1.31
CA ILE A 97 4.10 1.99 -2.51
C ILE A 97 4.84 0.74 -2.98
N CYS A 98 5.47 -0.02 -2.09
CA CYS A 98 6.20 -1.22 -2.49
C CYS A 98 5.27 -2.26 -3.12
N LYS A 99 4.09 -2.51 -2.53
CA LYS A 99 3.10 -3.43 -3.08
C LYS A 99 2.60 -2.99 -4.45
N ASN A 100 2.28 -1.70 -4.62
CA ASN A 100 1.85 -1.16 -5.91
C ASN A 100 2.95 -1.26 -6.97
N LEU A 101 4.20 -0.94 -6.63
CA LEU A 101 5.32 -1.06 -7.56
C LEU A 101 5.52 -2.51 -8.02
N VAL A 102 5.45 -3.48 -7.12
CA VAL A 102 5.52 -4.90 -7.49
C VAL A 102 4.43 -5.25 -8.50
N TRP A 103 3.19 -4.87 -8.26
CA TRP A 103 2.09 -5.13 -9.19
C TRP A 103 2.30 -4.49 -10.57
N TRP A 104 2.74 -3.22 -10.61
CA TRP A 104 3.04 -2.56 -11.88
C TRP A 104 4.20 -3.22 -12.61
N ILE A 105 5.26 -3.64 -11.90
CA ILE A 105 6.40 -4.35 -12.50
C ILE A 105 5.95 -5.68 -13.10
N THR A 106 5.16 -6.46 -12.38
CA THR A 106 4.68 -7.77 -12.89
C THR A 106 3.74 -7.65 -14.08
N LEU A 107 3.13 -6.46 -14.30
CA LEU A 107 2.31 -6.20 -15.48
C LEU A 107 3.12 -5.87 -16.74
N ILE A 108 4.36 -5.42 -16.61
CA ILE A 108 5.15 -4.90 -17.75
C ILE A 108 5.13 -5.84 -18.96
N PRO A 109 5.38 -7.18 -18.81
CA PRO A 109 5.44 -8.09 -19.97
C PRO A 109 4.08 -8.38 -20.62
N VAL A 110 2.99 -8.24 -19.87
CA VAL A 110 1.62 -8.56 -20.29
C VAL A 110 0.74 -7.33 -20.41
N MET A 111 1.35 -6.14 -20.42
CA MET A 111 0.64 -4.87 -20.41
C MET A 111 -0.35 -4.76 -21.58
N SER A 112 -1.60 -4.50 -21.23
CA SER A 112 -2.65 -4.09 -22.15
C SER A 112 -3.33 -2.85 -21.60
N TRP A 113 -4.11 -2.14 -22.42
CA TRP A 113 -4.85 -0.97 -21.96
C TRP A 113 -5.87 -1.33 -20.86
N GLN A 114 -6.50 -2.54 -20.95
CA GLN A 114 -7.43 -3.02 -19.94
C GLN A 114 -6.73 -3.26 -18.60
N PHE A 115 -5.56 -3.92 -18.61
CA PHE A 115 -4.76 -4.16 -17.41
C PHE A 115 -4.22 -2.85 -16.83
N ALA A 116 -3.81 -1.91 -17.67
CA ALA A 116 -3.36 -0.59 -17.21
C ALA A 116 -4.48 0.19 -16.51
N LEU A 117 -5.70 0.18 -17.06
CA LEU A 117 -6.87 0.82 -16.44
C LEU A 117 -7.27 0.11 -15.13
N GLY A 118 -7.32 -1.22 -15.12
CA GLY A 118 -7.64 -2.00 -13.92
C GLY A 118 -6.62 -1.78 -12.80
N MET A 119 -5.33 -1.80 -13.13
CA MET A 119 -4.26 -1.52 -12.17
C MET A 119 -4.26 -0.06 -11.72
N GLY A 120 -4.55 0.88 -12.63
CA GLY A 120 -4.75 2.28 -12.30
C GLY A 120 -5.89 2.48 -11.30
N PHE A 121 -7.03 1.79 -11.50
CA PHE A 121 -8.13 1.79 -10.53
C PHE A 121 -7.69 1.31 -9.15
N TRP A 122 -6.98 0.17 -9.06
CA TRP A 122 -6.51 -0.34 -7.79
C TRP A 122 -5.46 0.57 -7.13
N SER A 123 -4.56 1.17 -7.91
CA SER A 123 -3.62 2.17 -7.42
C SER A 123 -4.33 3.39 -6.83
N MET A 124 -5.41 3.83 -7.48
CA MET A 124 -6.27 4.92 -7.00
C MET A 124 -6.97 4.54 -5.66
N ILE A 125 -7.47 3.32 -5.53
CA ILE A 125 -8.04 2.84 -4.26
C ILE A 125 -6.99 2.88 -3.15
N TYR A 126 -5.74 2.42 -3.39
CA TYR A 126 -4.66 2.52 -2.41
C TYR A 126 -4.27 3.96 -2.07
N PHE A 127 -4.31 4.85 -3.04
CA PHE A 127 -4.10 6.28 -2.81
C PHE A 127 -5.18 6.86 -1.88
N PHE A 128 -6.45 6.56 -2.13
CA PHE A 128 -7.55 7.02 -1.27
C PHE A 128 -7.53 6.37 0.11
N ARG A 129 -7.10 5.11 0.22
CA ARG A 129 -6.86 4.48 1.54
C ARG A 129 -5.82 5.26 2.33
N ALA A 130 -4.67 5.57 1.72
CA ALA A 130 -3.65 6.38 2.38
C ALA A 130 -4.16 7.78 2.75
N PHE A 131 -5.00 8.38 1.90
CA PHE A 131 -5.60 9.69 2.15
C PHE A 131 -6.56 9.66 3.35
N THR A 132 -7.48 8.71 3.39
CA THR A 132 -8.46 8.57 4.49
C THR A 132 -7.79 8.18 5.80
N GLU A 133 -6.80 7.28 5.75
CA GLU A 133 -5.98 6.90 6.89
C GLU A 133 -5.24 8.12 7.48
N GLU A 134 -4.54 8.92 6.65
CA GLU A 134 -3.85 10.12 7.11
C GLU A 134 -4.82 11.19 7.66
N ARG A 135 -5.99 11.34 7.04
CA ARG A 135 -7.03 12.25 7.53
C ARG A 135 -7.49 11.85 8.94
N HIS A 136 -7.79 10.57 9.13
CA HIS A 136 -8.20 10.03 10.43
C HIS A 136 -7.07 10.15 11.47
N LEU A 137 -5.86 9.68 11.14
CA LEU A 137 -4.71 9.75 12.04
C LEU A 137 -4.28 11.20 12.36
N SER A 138 -4.57 12.16 11.48
CA SER A 138 -4.25 13.59 11.72
C SER A 138 -5.05 14.22 12.87
N GLN A 139 -6.02 13.50 13.44
CA GLN A 139 -6.68 13.90 14.69
C GLN A 139 -5.80 13.61 15.93
N ASP A 140 -4.81 12.73 15.81
CA ASP A 140 -3.86 12.39 16.87
C ASP A 140 -2.64 13.32 16.84
N GLU A 141 -2.31 13.94 17.98
CA GLU A 141 -1.15 14.83 18.09
C GLU A 141 0.19 14.14 17.85
N GLU A 142 0.30 12.84 18.20
CA GLU A 142 1.49 12.04 17.88
C GLU A 142 1.68 11.92 16.36
N TYR A 143 0.57 11.71 15.62
CA TYR A 143 0.63 11.65 14.16
C TYR A 143 0.99 12.99 13.52
N LYS A 144 0.47 14.11 14.05
CA LYS A 144 0.85 15.44 13.56
C LYS A 144 2.35 15.71 13.71
N LYS A 145 2.94 15.31 14.84
CA LYS A 145 4.39 15.39 15.06
C LYS A 145 5.16 14.50 14.09
N TYR A 146 4.72 13.26 13.90
CA TYR A 146 5.29 12.31 12.95
C TYR A 146 5.25 12.85 11.51
N LYS A 147 4.10 13.37 11.06
CA LYS A 147 3.91 13.94 9.72
C LYS A 147 4.81 15.15 9.44
N LYS A 148 5.09 15.97 10.45
CA LYS A 148 6.05 17.07 10.34
C LYS A 148 7.49 16.57 10.16
N LYS A 149 7.84 15.45 10.81
CA LYS A 149 9.18 14.84 10.73
C LYS A 149 9.37 14.06 9.41
N VAL A 150 8.37 13.29 8.99
CA VAL A 150 8.41 12.46 7.77
C VAL A 150 7.50 13.10 6.73
N LYS A 151 8.07 13.95 5.89
CA LYS A 151 7.32 14.77 4.93
C LYS A 151 6.75 13.97 3.76
N TRP A 152 7.42 12.88 3.38
CA TRP A 152 7.10 12.12 2.18
C TRP A 152 6.03 11.07 2.45
N LYS A 153 5.00 11.04 1.59
CA LYS A 153 3.91 10.09 1.71
C LYS A 153 4.29 8.71 1.14
N PHE A 154 4.75 8.69 -0.10
CA PHE A 154 5.04 7.46 -0.85
C PHE A 154 6.48 7.39 -1.34
N ILE A 155 6.97 8.45 -2.00
CA ILE A 155 8.28 8.48 -2.64
C ILE A 155 9.08 9.64 -2.08
N PRO A 156 10.32 9.38 -1.56
CA PRO A 156 11.19 10.44 -1.07
C PRO A 156 11.42 11.53 -2.12
N LYS A 157 11.33 12.79 -1.72
CA LYS A 157 11.52 14.00 -2.53
C LYS A 157 10.49 14.22 -3.66
N LEU A 158 9.46 13.39 -3.77
CA LEU A 158 8.43 13.54 -4.81
C LEU A 158 7.03 13.75 -4.20
N ILE A 159 6.53 12.79 -3.46
CA ILE A 159 5.19 12.81 -2.82
C ILE A 159 5.27 12.23 -1.42
#